data_6696753816269884ddd4adb9adbba799
#
_entry.id   6696753816269884ddd4adb9adbba799
#
_cell.length_a   1.000
_cell.length_b   1.000
_cell.length_c   1.000
_cell.angle_alpha   90.00
_cell.angle_beta   90.00
_cell.angle_gamma   90.00
#
_symmetry.space_group_name_H-M   'P 1'
#
loop_
_entity.id
_entity.type
_entity.pdbx_description
1 polymer ?
#
loop_
_entity_poly.entity_id
_entity_poly.type
_entity_poly.pdbx_seq_one_letter_code
_entity_poly.pdbx_strand_id
1 'polypeptide(L)'
;MSTDMKTSNKYMSLAAITLAFSFTFLSRYIWSPLMADVSGEFGINATQAGLYMSAFFAGYLVTQIPGGIMADRYQPKYILIACTILGGAMTALMSRITSYEMGLVIRVITGISSGCVMAQCSKVVALTFAPQERASAMGVVLASPPFGITLAQSLGAPLNQAFGWRTTFVIVGAVAVGV
;
A
#
# COMPACT_ATOMS: atom_id res chain seq x y z
N MET A 1 13.36 1.65 34.48
CA MET A 1 12.67 0.54 33.79
C MET A 1 11.36 0.95 33.08
N SER A 2 10.57 1.91 33.59
CA SER A 2 9.29 2.31 32.90
C SER A 2 9.50 3.26 31.69
N THR A 3 10.56 4.04 31.67
CA THR A 3 10.86 5.01 30.60
C THR A 3 11.33 4.31 29.33
N ASP A 4 12.14 3.26 29.46
CA ASP A 4 12.66 2.49 28.33
C ASP A 4 11.57 1.68 27.62
N MET A 5 10.60 1.14 28.37
CA MET A 5 9.45 0.43 27.76
C MET A 5 8.52 1.37 26.98
N LYS A 6 8.30 2.60 27.44
CA LYS A 6 7.53 3.61 26.69
C LYS A 6 8.24 4.05 25.42
N THR A 7 9.55 4.19 25.50
CA THR A 7 10.40 4.58 24.36
C THR A 7 10.46 3.46 23.32
N SER A 8 10.62 2.21 23.73
CA SER A 8 10.60 1.04 22.83
C SER A 8 9.27 0.92 22.08
N ASN A 9 8.13 1.11 22.75
CA ASN A 9 6.81 1.06 22.12
C ASN A 9 6.59 2.14 21.04
N LYS A 10 7.14 3.35 21.22
CA LYS A 10 6.94 4.42 20.22
C LYS A 10 7.72 4.17 18.94
N TYR A 11 8.96 3.67 19.02
CA TYR A 11 9.75 3.33 17.83
C TYR A 11 9.22 2.09 17.11
N MET A 12 8.69 1.11 17.85
CA MET A 12 8.02 -0.05 17.29
C MET A 12 6.77 0.36 16.51
N SER A 13 5.97 1.29 17.05
CA SER A 13 4.82 1.84 16.35
C SER A 13 5.23 2.60 15.08
N LEU A 14 6.31 3.39 15.14
CA LEU A 14 6.84 4.10 13.99
C LEU A 14 7.30 3.12 12.90
N ALA A 15 8.04 2.09 13.26
CA ALA A 15 8.49 1.06 12.32
C ALA A 15 7.29 0.36 11.66
N ALA A 16 6.29 -0.03 12.43
CA ALA A 16 5.09 -0.70 11.91
C ALA A 16 4.33 0.16 10.89
N ILE A 17 4.06 1.44 11.21
CA ILE A 17 3.35 2.32 10.27
C ILE A 17 4.20 2.65 9.03
N THR A 18 5.53 2.76 9.19
CA THR A 18 6.46 2.99 8.08
C THR A 18 6.48 1.79 7.14
N LEU A 19 6.53 0.57 7.67
CA LEU A 19 6.44 -0.66 6.88
C LEU A 19 5.08 -0.79 6.19
N ALA A 20 3.97 -0.63 6.90
CA ALA A 20 2.64 -0.69 6.33
C ALA A 20 2.48 0.32 5.18
N PHE A 21 2.99 1.54 5.34
CA PHE A 21 2.95 2.56 4.30
C PHE A 21 3.85 2.22 3.12
N SER A 22 5.05 1.67 3.35
CA SER A 22 5.95 1.16 2.29
C SER A 22 5.26 0.08 1.45
N PHE A 23 4.58 -0.88 2.09
CA PHE A 23 3.84 -1.93 1.39
C PHE A 23 2.65 -1.41 0.58
N THR A 24 1.99 -0.36 1.03
CA THR A 24 0.96 0.32 0.24
C THR A 24 1.54 0.82 -1.10
N PHE A 25 2.73 1.40 -1.09
CA PHE A 25 3.41 1.85 -2.31
C PHE A 25 3.98 0.69 -3.13
N LEU A 26 4.49 -0.35 -2.50
CA LEU A 26 4.91 -1.57 -3.18
C LEU A 26 3.73 -2.19 -3.95
N SER A 27 2.58 -2.41 -3.31
CA SER A 27 1.37 -2.96 -3.92
C SER A 27 0.82 -2.10 -5.06
N ARG A 28 0.95 -0.78 -4.95
CA ARG A 28 0.53 0.17 -5.98
C ARG A 28 1.43 0.11 -7.21
N TYR A 29 2.74 0.11 -7.03
CA TYR A 29 3.71 0.27 -8.11
C TYR A 29 4.24 -1.04 -8.69
N ILE A 30 3.94 -2.20 -8.09
CA ILE A 30 4.30 -3.52 -8.64
C ILE A 30 3.65 -3.76 -10.01
N TRP A 31 2.57 -3.07 -10.34
CA TRP A 31 1.93 -3.11 -11.65
C TRP A 31 2.89 -2.71 -12.78
N SER A 32 3.71 -1.69 -12.56
CA SER A 32 4.56 -1.09 -13.59
C SER A 32 5.50 -2.11 -14.25
N PRO A 33 6.33 -2.88 -13.53
CA PRO A 33 7.19 -3.89 -14.14
C PRO A 33 6.46 -5.11 -14.71
N LEU A 34 5.20 -5.33 -14.32
CA LEU A 34 4.38 -6.47 -14.79
C LEU A 34 3.45 -6.10 -15.96
N MET A 35 3.34 -4.81 -16.26
CA MET A 35 2.36 -4.28 -17.21
C MET A 35 2.48 -4.91 -18.60
N ALA A 36 3.71 -5.17 -19.09
CA ALA A 36 3.93 -5.70 -20.42
C ALA A 36 3.34 -7.13 -20.58
N ASP A 37 3.59 -8.00 -19.61
CA ASP A 37 3.13 -9.39 -19.66
C ASP A 37 1.62 -9.49 -19.50
N VAL A 38 1.03 -8.70 -18.56
CA VAL A 38 -0.42 -8.63 -18.39
C VAL A 38 -1.09 -8.07 -19.65
N SER A 39 -0.51 -7.02 -20.26
CA SER A 39 -1.04 -6.43 -21.49
C SER A 39 -0.98 -7.42 -22.65
N GLY A 40 0.10 -8.18 -22.77
CA GLY A 40 0.26 -9.22 -23.78
C GLY A 40 -0.78 -10.34 -23.64
N GLU A 41 -1.06 -10.78 -22.40
CA GLU A 41 -2.02 -11.87 -22.17
C GLU A 41 -3.47 -11.45 -22.45
N PHE A 42 -3.86 -10.22 -22.08
CA PHE A 42 -5.22 -9.73 -22.29
C PHE A 42 -5.42 -8.97 -23.61
N GLY A 43 -4.39 -8.80 -24.42
CA GLY A 43 -4.46 -8.05 -25.68
C GLY A 43 -4.81 -6.57 -25.49
N ILE A 44 -4.47 -5.97 -24.35
CA ILE A 44 -4.80 -4.58 -24.03
C ILE A 44 -3.72 -3.63 -24.55
N ASN A 45 -4.14 -2.48 -25.03
CA ASN A 45 -3.23 -1.45 -25.52
C ASN A 45 -2.65 -0.60 -24.35
N ALA A 46 -1.65 0.24 -24.64
CA ALA A 46 -0.96 1.08 -23.65
C ALA A 46 -1.93 2.03 -22.91
N THR A 47 -2.96 2.55 -23.59
CA THR A 47 -3.99 3.40 -22.97
C THR A 47 -4.81 2.63 -21.94
N GLN A 48 -5.25 1.42 -22.29
CA GLN A 48 -5.98 0.53 -21.39
C GLN A 48 -5.11 0.09 -20.20
N ALA A 49 -3.84 -0.20 -20.42
CA ALA A 49 -2.89 -0.51 -19.36
C ALA A 49 -2.70 0.68 -18.40
N GLY A 50 -2.66 1.91 -18.92
CA GLY A 50 -2.63 3.14 -18.12
C GLY A 50 -3.90 3.34 -17.28
N LEU A 51 -5.06 2.91 -17.75
CA LEU A 51 -6.32 3.00 -17.02
C LEU A 51 -6.33 2.19 -15.72
N TYR A 52 -5.54 1.13 -15.58
CA TYR A 52 -5.35 0.44 -14.30
C TYR A 52 -4.79 1.35 -13.22
N MET A 53 -3.86 2.25 -13.58
CA MET A 53 -3.32 3.22 -12.63
C MET A 53 -4.35 4.32 -12.33
N SER A 54 -5.07 4.79 -13.33
CA SER A 54 -6.15 5.77 -13.17
C SER A 54 -7.28 5.23 -12.29
N ALA A 55 -7.66 3.97 -12.46
CA ALA A 55 -8.66 3.28 -11.63
C ALA A 55 -8.20 3.21 -10.16
N PHE A 56 -6.93 2.89 -9.91
CA PHE A 56 -6.36 2.94 -8.57
C PHE A 56 -6.49 4.36 -7.98
N PHE A 57 -6.09 5.39 -8.72
CA PHE A 57 -6.16 6.77 -8.25
C PHE A 57 -7.59 7.25 -8.00
N ALA A 58 -8.56 6.80 -8.79
CA ALA A 58 -9.97 7.12 -8.57
C ALA A 58 -10.44 6.61 -7.20
N GLY A 59 -10.17 5.34 -6.86
CA GLY A 59 -10.46 4.78 -5.54
C GLY A 59 -9.71 5.51 -4.41
N TYR A 60 -8.43 5.80 -4.63
CA TYR A 60 -7.58 6.52 -3.68
C TYR A 60 -8.11 7.91 -3.33
N LEU A 61 -8.50 8.71 -4.33
CA LEU A 61 -9.02 10.07 -4.14
C LEU A 61 -10.34 10.07 -3.38
N VAL A 62 -11.26 9.17 -3.72
CA VAL A 62 -12.57 9.06 -3.07
C VAL A 62 -12.44 8.81 -1.56
N THR A 63 -11.42 8.10 -1.13
CA THR A 63 -11.24 7.69 0.28
C THR A 63 -10.32 8.60 1.09
N GLN A 64 -9.66 9.58 0.50
CA GLN A 64 -8.80 10.51 1.25
C GLN A 64 -9.56 11.32 2.30
N ILE A 65 -10.70 11.91 1.92
CA ILE A 65 -11.52 12.70 2.84
C ILE A 65 -12.20 11.81 3.90
N PRO A 66 -12.93 10.73 3.53
CA PRO A 66 -13.46 9.79 4.52
C PRO A 66 -12.38 9.20 5.43
N GLY A 67 -11.19 8.89 4.89
CA GLY A 67 -10.06 8.36 5.66
C GLY A 67 -9.58 9.32 6.75
N GLY A 68 -9.57 10.63 6.47
CA GLY A 68 -9.28 11.67 7.47
C GLY A 68 -10.34 11.70 8.58
N ILE A 69 -11.62 11.67 8.23
CA ILE A 69 -12.74 11.64 9.20
C ILE A 69 -12.67 10.37 10.06
N MET A 70 -12.34 9.23 9.44
CA MET A 70 -12.17 7.97 10.16
C MET A 70 -10.99 8.03 11.14
N ALA A 71 -9.88 8.69 10.76
CA ALA A 71 -8.74 8.89 11.65
C ALA A 71 -9.11 9.67 12.92
N ASP A 72 -10.07 10.59 12.82
CA ASP A 72 -10.52 11.38 13.98
C ASP A 72 -11.50 10.63 14.87
N ARG A 73 -12.32 9.74 14.31
CA ARG A 73 -13.40 9.05 15.04
C ARG A 73 -13.00 7.68 15.60
N TYR A 74 -12.09 6.98 14.94
CA TYR A 74 -11.74 5.62 15.27
C TYR A 74 -10.26 5.49 15.66
N GLN A 75 -9.91 4.36 16.26
CA GLN A 75 -8.51 4.07 16.57
C GLN A 75 -7.74 3.76 15.27
N PRO A 76 -6.67 4.50 14.96
CA PRO A 76 -5.96 4.39 13.68
C PRO A 76 -5.37 2.99 13.45
N LYS A 77 -5.01 2.27 14.51
CA LYS A 77 -4.49 0.91 14.45
C LYS A 77 -5.41 -0.06 13.69
N TYR A 78 -6.71 -0.07 14.00
CA TYR A 78 -7.65 -1.01 13.39
C TYR A 78 -7.90 -0.65 11.92
N ILE A 79 -7.93 0.63 11.59
CA ILE A 79 -8.10 1.09 10.21
C ILE A 79 -6.87 0.73 9.38
N LEU A 80 -5.66 0.95 9.92
CA LEU A 80 -4.40 0.56 9.26
C LEU A 80 -4.38 -0.94 8.95
N ILE A 81 -4.67 -1.78 9.95
CA ILE A 81 -4.72 -3.24 9.77
C ILE A 81 -5.74 -3.61 8.69
N ALA A 82 -6.97 -3.09 8.76
CA ALA A 82 -8.01 -3.37 7.78
C ALA A 82 -7.61 -2.94 6.37
N CYS A 83 -7.04 -1.74 6.22
CA CYS A 83 -6.56 -1.22 4.93
C CYS A 83 -5.40 -2.05 4.37
N THR A 84 -4.45 -2.46 5.21
CA THR A 84 -3.29 -3.25 4.79
C THR A 84 -3.73 -4.65 4.36
N ILE A 85 -4.59 -5.31 5.12
CA ILE A 85 -5.16 -6.62 4.77
C ILE A 85 -5.96 -6.53 3.48
N LEU A 86 -6.87 -5.55 3.35
CA LEU A 86 -7.69 -5.38 2.16
C LEU A 86 -6.81 -5.08 0.93
N GLY A 87 -5.86 -4.17 1.04
CA GLY A 87 -4.95 -3.82 -0.05
C GLY A 87 -4.07 -5.00 -0.49
N GLY A 88 -3.52 -5.75 0.47
CA GLY A 88 -2.74 -6.96 0.21
C GLY A 88 -3.58 -8.06 -0.43
N ALA A 89 -4.77 -8.33 0.09
CA ALA A 89 -5.71 -9.31 -0.47
C ALA A 89 -6.12 -8.96 -1.91
N MET A 90 -6.45 -7.69 -2.17
CA MET A 90 -6.78 -7.23 -3.53
C MET A 90 -5.57 -7.30 -4.47
N THR A 91 -4.36 -7.01 -3.99
CA THR A 91 -3.12 -7.18 -4.76
C THR A 91 -2.90 -8.65 -5.11
N ALA A 92 -3.07 -9.57 -4.16
CA ALA A 92 -3.00 -11.00 -4.42
C ALA A 92 -4.09 -11.47 -5.40
N LEU A 93 -5.31 -10.92 -5.30
CA LEU A 93 -6.44 -11.26 -6.17
C LEU A 93 -6.21 -10.82 -7.63
N MET A 94 -5.34 -9.84 -7.89
CA MET A 94 -4.89 -9.50 -9.25
C MET A 94 -4.32 -10.72 -10.00
N SER A 95 -3.77 -11.71 -9.29
CA SER A 95 -3.28 -12.96 -9.90
C SER A 95 -4.40 -13.80 -10.55
N ARG A 96 -5.64 -13.59 -10.15
CA ARG A 96 -6.82 -14.38 -10.56
C ARG A 96 -7.68 -13.66 -11.60
N ILE A 97 -7.26 -12.51 -12.10
CA ILE A 97 -8.05 -11.80 -13.11
C ILE A 97 -8.19 -12.65 -14.37
N THR A 98 -9.40 -12.64 -14.91
CA THR A 98 -9.79 -13.32 -16.16
C THR A 98 -10.27 -12.34 -17.22
N SER A 99 -10.52 -11.09 -16.85
CA SER A 99 -10.91 -10.03 -17.76
C SER A 99 -10.29 -8.69 -17.37
N TYR A 100 -10.22 -7.79 -18.33
CA TYR A 100 -9.74 -6.42 -18.15
C TYR A 100 -10.55 -5.66 -17.09
N GLU A 101 -11.87 -5.76 -17.15
CA GLU A 101 -12.80 -5.07 -16.26
C GLU A 101 -12.64 -5.53 -14.80
N MET A 102 -12.45 -6.83 -14.60
CA MET A 102 -12.19 -7.39 -13.26
C MET A 102 -10.93 -6.77 -12.65
N GLY A 103 -9.88 -6.61 -13.45
CA GLY A 103 -8.65 -5.96 -13.03
C GLY A 103 -8.86 -4.49 -12.65
N LEU A 104 -9.67 -3.73 -13.41
CA LEU A 104 -10.02 -2.33 -13.08
C LEU A 104 -10.74 -2.23 -11.73
N VAL A 105 -11.74 -3.10 -11.49
CA VAL A 105 -12.48 -3.12 -10.21
C VAL A 105 -11.53 -3.40 -9.04
N ILE A 106 -10.66 -4.38 -9.16
CA ILE A 106 -9.66 -4.70 -8.13
C ILE A 106 -8.74 -3.50 -7.88
N ARG A 107 -8.34 -2.78 -8.91
CA ARG A 107 -7.51 -1.57 -8.80
C ARG A 107 -8.23 -0.44 -8.06
N VAL A 108 -9.51 -0.21 -8.33
CA VAL A 108 -10.32 0.76 -7.57
C VAL A 108 -10.36 0.38 -6.09
N ILE A 109 -10.64 -0.89 -5.76
CA ILE A 109 -10.71 -1.34 -4.36
C ILE A 109 -9.34 -1.23 -3.67
N THR A 110 -8.25 -1.57 -4.37
CA THR A 110 -6.88 -1.37 -3.85
C THR A 110 -6.60 0.12 -3.60
N GLY A 111 -7.09 1.00 -4.47
CA GLY A 111 -7.02 2.45 -4.28
C GLY A 111 -7.79 2.91 -3.05
N ILE A 112 -9.01 2.42 -2.86
CA ILE A 112 -9.86 2.69 -1.70
C ILE A 112 -9.13 2.33 -0.40
N SER A 113 -8.54 1.15 -0.31
CA SER A 113 -7.78 0.72 0.87
C SER A 113 -6.57 1.61 1.15
N SER A 114 -5.91 2.08 0.10
CA SER A 114 -4.68 2.88 0.20
C SER A 114 -4.93 4.34 0.60
N GLY A 115 -6.07 4.91 0.21
CA GLY A 115 -6.38 6.34 0.44
C GLY A 115 -6.52 6.73 1.91
N CYS A 116 -6.86 5.79 2.78
CA CYS A 116 -6.96 6.04 4.22
C CYS A 116 -5.62 6.01 4.97
N VAL A 117 -4.59 5.34 4.44
CA VAL A 117 -3.39 4.96 5.20
C VAL A 117 -2.60 6.16 5.68
N MET A 118 -2.40 7.19 4.85
CA MET A 118 -1.62 8.38 5.22
C MET A 118 -2.22 9.13 6.41
N ALA A 119 -3.55 9.30 6.45
CA ALA A 119 -4.23 9.96 7.55
C ALA A 119 -4.05 9.19 8.87
N GLN A 120 -4.10 7.85 8.81
CA GLN A 120 -3.88 7.00 9.97
C GLN A 120 -2.42 7.08 10.48
N CYS A 121 -1.43 7.07 9.56
CA CYS A 121 -0.02 7.24 9.92
C CYS A 121 0.20 8.58 10.64
N SER A 122 -0.34 9.66 10.09
CA SER A 122 -0.25 11.00 10.71
C SER A 122 -0.89 11.02 12.10
N LYS A 123 -2.04 10.37 12.27
CA LYS A 123 -2.71 10.26 13.58
C LYS A 123 -1.88 9.45 14.59
N VAL A 124 -1.31 8.32 14.18
CA VAL A 124 -0.41 7.53 15.06
C VAL A 124 0.78 8.36 15.51
N VAL A 125 1.43 9.09 14.61
CA VAL A 125 2.55 9.98 14.98
C VAL A 125 2.08 11.06 15.96
N ALA A 126 0.92 11.69 15.71
CA ALA A 126 0.39 12.72 16.60
C ALA A 126 0.05 12.22 18.01
N LEU A 127 -0.38 10.96 18.14
CA LEU A 127 -0.73 10.33 19.42
C LEU A 127 0.49 9.77 20.17
N THR A 128 1.55 9.38 19.44
CA THR A 128 2.68 8.63 19.99
C THR A 128 3.88 9.52 20.32
N PHE A 129 4.06 10.61 19.56
CA PHE A 129 5.25 11.47 19.64
C PHE A 129 4.93 12.85 20.23
N ALA A 130 5.87 13.37 21.05
CA ALA A 130 5.78 14.74 21.54
C ALA A 130 5.82 15.75 20.39
N PRO A 131 5.21 16.94 20.52
CA PRO A 131 5.13 17.94 19.45
C PRO A 131 6.46 18.23 18.75
N GLN A 132 7.57 18.25 19.52
CA GLN A 132 8.92 18.53 19.02
C GLN A 132 9.52 17.39 18.19
N GLU A 133 9.04 16.15 18.38
CA GLU A 133 9.52 14.96 17.71
C GLU A 133 8.68 14.59 16.45
N ARG A 134 7.48 15.15 16.32
CA ARG A 134 6.52 14.78 15.28
C ARG A 134 7.06 15.00 13.87
N ALA A 135 7.77 16.11 13.65
CA ALA A 135 8.36 16.41 12.35
C ALA A 135 9.36 15.35 11.90
N SER A 136 10.26 14.93 12.81
CA SER A 136 11.25 13.88 12.54
C SER A 136 10.58 12.51 12.32
N ALA A 137 9.59 12.16 13.14
CA ALA A 137 8.82 10.91 12.97
C ALA A 137 8.06 10.88 11.63
N MET A 138 7.43 12.01 11.26
CA MET A 138 6.78 12.12 9.94
C MET A 138 7.78 12.05 8.78
N GLY A 139 8.99 12.59 8.94
CA GLY A 139 10.07 12.44 7.96
C GLY A 139 10.41 10.97 7.68
N VAL A 140 10.47 10.14 8.72
CA VAL A 140 10.68 8.68 8.59
C VAL A 140 9.50 8.04 7.85
N VAL A 141 8.27 8.36 8.21
CA VAL A 141 7.07 7.84 7.52
C VAL A 141 7.08 8.25 6.04
N LEU A 142 7.42 9.50 5.73
CA LEU A 142 7.47 10.02 4.36
C LEU A 142 8.64 9.49 3.52
N ALA A 143 9.62 8.82 4.14
CA ALA A 143 10.62 8.04 3.42
C ALA A 143 10.09 6.68 2.90
N SER A 144 8.93 6.22 3.39
CA SER A 144 8.32 4.94 2.98
C SER A 144 7.92 4.86 1.51
N PRO A 145 7.29 5.90 0.90
CA PRO A 145 6.90 5.88 -0.50
C PRO A 145 8.07 5.58 -1.45
N PRO A 146 9.18 6.33 -1.45
CA PRO A 146 10.33 6.02 -2.29
C PRO A 146 10.88 4.61 -2.08
N PHE A 147 10.94 4.15 -0.82
CA PHE A 147 11.39 2.80 -0.49
C PHE A 147 10.47 1.73 -1.09
N GLY A 148 9.15 1.85 -0.91
CA GLY A 148 8.17 0.93 -1.48
C GLY A 148 8.19 0.91 -3.01
N ILE A 149 8.35 2.07 -3.66
CA ILE A 149 8.49 2.19 -5.11
C ILE A 149 9.76 1.50 -5.60
N THR A 150 10.89 1.75 -4.94
CA THR A 150 12.18 1.13 -5.28
C THR A 150 12.10 -0.39 -5.19
N LEU A 151 11.49 -0.92 -4.12
CA LEU A 151 11.27 -2.37 -3.98
C LEU A 151 10.39 -2.90 -5.12
N ALA A 152 9.31 -2.22 -5.48
CA ALA A 152 8.42 -2.63 -6.56
C ALA A 152 9.18 -2.72 -7.90
N GLN A 153 9.98 -1.71 -8.23
CA GLN A 153 10.73 -1.65 -9.48
C GLN A 153 11.90 -2.64 -9.51
N SER A 154 12.64 -2.78 -8.39
CA SER A 154 13.82 -3.65 -8.32
C SER A 154 13.46 -5.13 -8.26
N LEU A 155 12.38 -5.49 -7.56
CA LEU A 155 11.98 -6.89 -7.36
C LEU A 155 10.94 -7.37 -8.37
N GLY A 156 10.13 -6.46 -8.93
CA GLY A 156 9.04 -6.83 -9.80
C GLY A 156 9.47 -7.58 -11.06
N ALA A 157 10.46 -7.08 -11.78
CA ALA A 157 10.95 -7.73 -13.00
C ALA A 157 11.64 -9.08 -12.71
N PRO A 158 12.58 -9.23 -11.74
CA PRO A 158 13.15 -10.52 -11.39
C PRO A 158 12.12 -11.54 -10.91
N LEU A 159 11.18 -11.15 -10.07
CA LEU A 159 10.11 -12.05 -9.61
C LEU A 159 9.21 -12.50 -10.78
N ASN A 160 8.90 -11.58 -11.69
CA ASN A 160 8.13 -11.91 -12.87
C ASN A 160 8.85 -12.91 -13.80
N GLN A 161 10.13 -12.70 -14.04
CA GLN A 161 10.95 -13.64 -14.84
C GLN A 161 11.05 -15.02 -14.21
N ALA A 162 11.15 -15.08 -12.86
CA ALA A 162 11.32 -16.36 -12.15
C ALA A 162 9.99 -17.12 -11.97
N PHE A 163 8.90 -16.41 -11.68
CA PHE A 163 7.65 -17.03 -11.22
C PHE A 163 6.40 -16.62 -12.03
N GLY A 164 6.56 -15.72 -12.98
CA GLY A 164 5.45 -15.13 -13.74
C GLY A 164 4.68 -14.05 -12.96
N TRP A 165 3.95 -13.21 -13.69
CA TRP A 165 3.26 -12.05 -13.13
C TRP A 165 2.17 -12.42 -12.10
N ARG A 166 1.45 -13.53 -12.30
CA ARG A 166 0.42 -14.01 -11.37
C ARG A 166 0.99 -14.33 -10.00
N THR A 167 2.06 -15.12 -9.97
CA THR A 167 2.74 -15.49 -8.72
C THR A 167 3.36 -14.28 -8.04
N THR A 168 3.91 -13.34 -8.80
CA THR A 168 4.45 -12.08 -8.27
C THR A 168 3.40 -11.28 -7.53
N PHE A 169 2.17 -11.16 -8.05
CA PHE A 169 1.07 -10.50 -7.34
C PHE A 169 0.68 -11.24 -6.04
N VAL A 170 0.69 -12.57 -6.05
CA VAL A 170 0.42 -13.36 -4.83
C VAL A 170 1.49 -13.12 -3.78
N ILE A 171 2.77 -13.18 -4.14
CA ILE A 171 3.89 -12.96 -3.21
C ILE A 171 3.79 -11.57 -2.58
N VAL A 172 3.64 -10.53 -3.40
CA VAL A 172 3.55 -9.14 -2.91
C VAL A 172 2.32 -8.94 -2.04
N GLY A 173 1.17 -9.47 -2.44
CA GLY A 173 -0.06 -9.38 -1.66
C GLY A 173 0.04 -10.12 -0.32
N ALA A 174 0.63 -11.32 -0.30
CA ALA A 174 0.83 -12.11 0.92
C ALA A 174 1.78 -11.40 1.91
N VAL A 175 2.88 -10.84 1.42
CA VAL A 175 3.82 -10.06 2.23
C VAL A 175 3.12 -8.84 2.84
N ALA A 176 2.28 -8.14 2.05
CA ALA A 176 1.52 -7.00 2.54
C ALA A 176 0.51 -7.38 3.65
N VAL A 177 -0.09 -8.57 3.60
CA VAL A 177 -1.01 -9.06 4.65
C VAL A 177 -0.25 -9.48 5.91
N GLY A 178 1.00 -9.92 5.79
CA GLY A 178 1.83 -10.39 6.92
C GLY A 178 2.51 -9.27 7.73
N VAL A 179 2.43 -8.02 7.28
CA VAL A 179 2.98 -6.81 7.95
C VAL A 179 1.93 -6.13 8.81
#